data_b0c8d5878989c8dbae9160a79e98c3a3
#
_entry.id   b0c8d5878989c8dbae9160a79e98c3a3
#
_cell.length_a   1.000
_cell.length_b   1.000
_cell.length_c   1.000
_cell.angle_alpha   90.00
_cell.angle_beta   90.00
_cell.angle_gamma   90.00
#
_symmetry.space_group_name_H-M   'P 1'
#
loop_
_entity.id
_entity.type
_entity.pdbx_description
1 polymer ?
#
loop_
_entity_poly.entity_id
_entity_poly.type
_entity_poly.pdbx_seq_one_letter_code
_entity_poly.pdbx_strand_id
1 'polypeptide(L)'
;YTKEDIEVDVDLEISVAGQSYRSQIDLIVCVDGGRTRFMAFKCAAASLGSREREILAAARLLGKNQIPLSVVSDGHTAIVLDTISGRKLGEGLDAIPSKEEAIEKLSKWVLLPFPEEKRERESLIFRSYDSMNVNVGRNIK
;
A
#
# COMPACT_ATOMS: atom_id res chain seq x y z
N TYR A 1 14.00 -3.71 -10.62
CA TYR A 1 13.82 -2.34 -10.11
C TYR A 1 15.14 -1.74 -9.64
N THR A 2 15.30 -0.46 -9.80
CA THR A 2 16.48 0.29 -9.35
C THR A 2 16.08 1.20 -8.18
N LYS A 3 17.07 1.85 -7.57
CA LYS A 3 16.82 2.83 -6.50
C LYS A 3 15.90 3.97 -6.95
N GLU A 4 15.97 4.34 -8.21
CA GLU A 4 15.15 5.41 -8.77
C GLU A 4 13.67 5.01 -8.89
N ASP A 5 13.39 3.73 -8.89
CA ASP A 5 12.04 3.20 -8.95
C ASP A 5 11.39 3.11 -7.57
N ILE A 6 12.13 3.34 -6.49
CA ILE A 6 11.67 3.09 -5.12
C ILE A 6 11.60 4.38 -4.31
N GLU A 7 10.42 4.66 -3.74
CA GLU A 7 10.24 5.71 -2.73
C GLU A 7 10.20 5.05 -1.35
N VAL A 8 10.87 5.63 -0.36
CA VAL A 8 10.96 5.08 1.00
C VAL A 8 10.28 6.04 1.96
N ASP A 9 9.58 5.51 2.95
CA ASP A 9 8.92 6.29 4.01
C ASP A 9 8.08 7.43 3.45
N VAL A 10 7.14 7.08 2.59
CA VAL A 10 6.28 8.06 1.92
C VAL A 10 5.18 8.53 2.87
N ASP A 11 5.11 9.85 3.09
CA ASP A 11 4.11 10.44 3.97
C ASP A 11 2.70 10.27 3.41
N LEU A 12 1.79 9.87 4.31
CA LEU A 12 0.36 9.80 4.04
C LEU A 12 -0.36 10.65 5.08
N GLU A 13 -1.09 11.65 4.61
CA GLU A 13 -1.94 12.48 5.47
C GLU A 13 -3.39 12.29 5.07
N ILE A 14 -4.23 11.96 6.04
CA ILE A 14 -5.66 11.78 5.83
C ILE A 14 -6.45 12.63 6.81
N SER A 15 -7.72 12.87 6.49
CA SER A 15 -8.65 13.58 7.37
C SER A 15 -9.73 12.62 7.83
N VAL A 16 -9.91 12.54 9.15
CA VAL A 16 -10.95 11.71 9.77
C VAL A 16 -11.73 12.58 10.74
N ALA A 17 -13.04 12.72 10.51
CA ALA A 17 -13.91 13.55 11.35
C ALA A 17 -13.37 14.97 11.53
N GLY A 18 -12.81 15.55 10.48
CA GLY A 18 -12.25 16.90 10.52
C GLY A 18 -10.87 17.02 11.14
N GLN A 19 -10.28 15.93 11.58
CA GLN A 19 -8.95 15.90 12.17
C GLN A 19 -7.92 15.30 11.24
N SER A 20 -6.74 15.91 11.17
CA SER A 20 -5.64 15.38 10.38
C SER A 20 -4.97 14.22 11.10
N TYR A 21 -4.66 13.17 10.35
CA TYR A 21 -3.91 12.01 10.83
C TYR A 21 -2.78 11.72 9.85
N ARG A 22 -1.56 11.56 10.36
CA ARG A 22 -0.37 11.33 9.55
C ARG A 22 0.23 9.96 9.83
N SER A 23 0.69 9.33 8.75
CA SER A 23 1.44 8.08 8.82
C SER A 23 2.39 8.01 7.63
N GLN A 24 3.00 6.84 7.43
CA GLN A 24 3.93 6.61 6.32
C GLN A 24 3.66 5.25 5.70
N ILE A 25 3.93 5.17 4.38
CA ILE A 25 4.00 3.91 3.66
C ILE A 25 5.48 3.54 3.56
N ASP A 26 5.82 2.31 3.93
CA ASP A 26 7.23 1.91 4.03
C ASP A 26 7.98 2.00 2.70
N LEU A 27 7.40 1.46 1.64
CA LEU A 27 7.98 1.50 0.30
C LEU A 27 6.89 1.69 -0.75
N ILE A 28 7.22 2.44 -1.79
CA ILE A 28 6.41 2.49 -3.00
C ILE A 28 7.32 2.17 -4.18
N VAL A 29 6.91 1.21 -4.98
CA VAL A 29 7.63 0.84 -6.20
C VAL A 29 6.95 1.48 -7.39
N CYS A 30 7.74 2.20 -8.17
CA CYS A 30 7.29 2.94 -9.33
C CYS A 30 7.84 2.30 -10.60
N VAL A 31 7.20 2.61 -11.71
CA VAL A 31 7.69 2.30 -13.04
C VAL A 31 7.79 3.58 -13.83
N ASP A 32 8.23 3.49 -15.09
CA ASP A 32 8.30 4.64 -15.98
C ASP A 32 9.26 5.73 -15.47
N GLY A 33 10.42 5.31 -14.98
CA GLY A 33 11.43 6.23 -14.46
C GLY A 33 10.99 6.93 -13.19
N GLY A 34 10.21 6.27 -12.36
CA GLY A 34 9.72 6.81 -11.09
C GLY A 34 8.45 7.64 -11.22
N ARG A 35 7.84 7.70 -12.39
CA ARG A 35 6.68 8.57 -12.65
C ARG A 35 5.35 7.94 -12.24
N THR A 36 5.24 6.61 -12.31
CA THR A 36 3.97 5.92 -12.04
C THR A 36 4.14 4.98 -10.86
N ARG A 37 3.41 5.24 -9.78
CA ARG A 37 3.37 4.36 -8.61
C ARG A 37 2.60 3.11 -8.95
N PHE A 38 3.20 1.95 -8.73
CA PHE A 38 2.63 0.65 -9.10
C PHE A 38 2.33 -0.24 -7.91
N MET A 39 3.20 -0.30 -6.91
CA MET A 39 3.02 -1.13 -5.72
C MET A 39 3.29 -0.33 -4.45
N ALA A 40 2.42 -0.49 -3.45
CA ALA A 40 2.64 0.06 -2.11
C ALA A 40 2.93 -1.09 -1.16
N PHE A 41 4.01 -0.99 -0.37
CA PHE A 41 4.49 -2.05 0.51
C PHE A 41 4.36 -1.67 1.96
N LYS A 42 3.89 -2.63 2.77
CA LYS A 42 4.00 -2.61 4.22
C LYS A 42 4.94 -3.72 4.63
N CYS A 43 5.98 -3.36 5.39
CA CYS A 43 6.90 -4.33 5.96
C CYS A 43 6.38 -4.75 7.33
N ALA A 44 6.29 -6.04 7.57
CA ALA A 44 5.75 -6.58 8.81
C ALA A 44 6.73 -7.58 9.41
N ALA A 45 6.92 -7.53 10.73
CA ALA A 45 7.84 -8.43 11.41
C ALA A 45 7.14 -9.71 11.90
N ALA A 46 5.82 -9.70 11.94
CA ALA A 46 5.04 -10.82 12.48
C ALA A 46 3.85 -11.13 11.56
N SER A 47 2.63 -11.12 12.06
CA SER A 47 1.45 -11.47 11.27
C SER A 47 1.26 -10.57 10.05
N LEU A 48 1.29 -11.15 8.84
CA LEU A 48 1.03 -10.43 7.60
C LEU A 48 -0.44 -10.03 7.48
N GLY A 49 -1.34 -10.91 7.91
CA GLY A 49 -2.78 -10.70 7.77
C GLY A 49 -3.29 -9.42 8.44
N SER A 50 -2.72 -9.08 9.60
CA SER A 50 -3.13 -7.85 10.31
C SER A 50 -2.70 -6.58 9.59
N ARG A 51 -1.79 -6.68 8.64
CA ARG A 51 -1.28 -5.52 7.89
C ARG A 51 -1.91 -5.38 6.51
N GLU A 52 -2.60 -6.41 6.03
CA GLU A 52 -3.21 -6.39 4.70
C GLU A 52 -4.20 -5.24 4.55
N ARG A 53 -5.10 -5.08 5.50
CA ARG A 53 -6.14 -4.05 5.41
C ARG A 53 -5.56 -2.64 5.53
N GLU A 54 -4.51 -2.48 6.32
CA GLU A 54 -3.81 -1.21 6.47
C GLU A 54 -3.20 -0.75 5.14
N ILE A 55 -2.39 -1.60 4.50
CA ILE A 55 -1.73 -1.21 3.25
C ILE A 55 -2.73 -1.03 2.11
N LEU A 56 -3.81 -1.81 2.11
CA LEU A 56 -4.87 -1.66 1.12
C LEU A 56 -5.49 -0.26 1.19
N ALA A 57 -5.81 0.19 2.40
CA ALA A 57 -6.36 1.53 2.61
C ALA A 57 -5.36 2.61 2.21
N ALA A 58 -4.09 2.46 2.57
CA ALA A 58 -3.05 3.42 2.23
C ALA A 58 -2.88 3.55 0.70
N ALA A 59 -2.86 2.43 0.00
CA ALA A 59 -2.72 2.42 -1.46
C ALA A 59 -3.91 3.08 -2.17
N ARG A 60 -5.09 3.02 -1.56
CA ARG A 60 -6.30 3.65 -2.08
C ARG A 60 -6.31 5.16 -1.87
N LEU A 61 -5.73 5.63 -0.77
CA LEU A 61 -5.89 7.01 -0.30
C LEU A 61 -4.74 7.95 -0.64
N LEU A 62 -3.54 7.44 -0.89
CA LEU A 62 -2.34 8.26 -0.96
C LEU A 62 -2.37 9.28 -2.09
N GLY A 63 -2.67 8.88 -3.30
CA GLY A 63 -2.57 9.74 -4.47
C GLY A 63 -3.91 10.07 -5.10
N LYS A 64 -3.84 10.77 -6.22
CA LYS A 64 -5.00 11.05 -7.04
C LYS A 64 -5.66 9.76 -7.53
N ASN A 65 -4.85 8.80 -7.94
CA ASN A 65 -5.30 7.49 -8.38
C ASN A 65 -4.87 6.43 -7.37
N GLN A 66 -5.63 5.35 -7.29
CA GLN A 66 -5.25 4.20 -6.46
C GLN A 66 -3.96 3.57 -7.00
N ILE A 67 -3.07 3.17 -6.09
CA ILE A 67 -1.86 2.44 -6.47
C ILE A 67 -2.30 1.00 -6.79
N PRO A 68 -2.00 0.47 -7.98
CA PRO A 68 -2.57 -0.79 -8.45
C PRO A 68 -2.43 -2.00 -7.54
N LEU A 69 -1.28 -2.18 -6.91
CA LEU A 69 -1.02 -3.34 -6.04
C LEU A 69 -0.68 -2.90 -4.62
N SER A 70 -1.17 -3.69 -3.65
CA SER A 70 -0.84 -3.54 -2.24
C SER A 70 -0.13 -4.80 -1.79
N VAL A 71 1.03 -4.65 -1.14
CA VAL A 71 1.88 -5.78 -0.76
C VAL A 71 2.25 -5.71 0.71
N VAL A 72 2.15 -6.84 1.40
CA VAL A 72 2.68 -7.00 2.76
C VAL A 72 3.78 -8.04 2.70
N SER A 73 4.93 -7.74 3.31
CA SER A 73 6.06 -8.66 3.32
C SER A 73 6.81 -8.61 4.64
N ASP A 74 7.36 -9.76 5.05
CA ASP A 74 8.28 -9.86 6.19
C ASP A 74 9.73 -10.09 5.73
N GLY A 75 9.99 -10.02 4.43
CA GLY A 75 11.30 -10.31 3.85
C GLY A 75 11.49 -11.77 3.45
N HIS A 76 10.66 -12.67 3.96
CA HIS A 76 10.71 -14.11 3.63
C HIS A 76 9.58 -14.51 2.69
N THR A 77 8.44 -13.91 2.86
CA THR A 77 7.28 -14.15 2.02
C THR A 77 6.54 -12.83 1.79
N ALA A 78 5.48 -12.86 0.98
CA ALA A 78 4.68 -11.69 0.70
C ALA A 78 3.24 -12.09 0.41
N ILE A 79 2.33 -11.16 0.61
CA ILE A 79 0.94 -11.25 0.16
C ILE A 79 0.71 -10.09 -0.78
N VAL A 80 0.26 -10.39 -2.00
CA VAL A 80 -0.01 -9.39 -3.03
C VAL A 80 -1.51 -9.26 -3.24
N LEU A 81 -2.01 -8.05 -3.12
CA LEU A 81 -3.43 -7.74 -3.25
C LEU A 81 -3.68 -6.81 -4.43
N ASP A 82 -4.82 -7.01 -5.09
CA ASP A 82 -5.35 -6.02 -6.02
C ASP A 82 -5.98 -4.89 -5.20
N THR A 83 -5.47 -3.67 -5.34
CA THR A 83 -5.90 -2.54 -4.52
C THR A 83 -7.38 -2.21 -4.72
N ILE A 84 -7.86 -2.24 -5.95
CA ILE A 84 -9.25 -1.86 -6.25
C ILE A 84 -10.24 -2.84 -5.64
N SER A 85 -10.05 -4.13 -5.86
CA SER A 85 -10.98 -5.17 -5.38
C SER A 85 -10.69 -5.66 -3.96
N GLY A 86 -9.45 -5.49 -3.49
CA GLY A 86 -8.99 -6.06 -2.22
C GLY A 86 -8.70 -7.56 -2.30
N ARG A 87 -8.76 -8.15 -3.49
CA ARG A 87 -8.54 -9.59 -3.66
C ARG A 87 -7.07 -9.95 -3.58
N LYS A 88 -6.79 -11.09 -2.96
CA LYS A 88 -5.44 -11.65 -2.96
C LYS A 88 -5.12 -12.22 -4.34
N LEU A 89 -4.03 -11.74 -4.92
CA LEU A 89 -3.53 -12.18 -6.22
C LEU A 89 -2.50 -13.31 -6.10
N GLY A 90 -1.77 -13.36 -4.99
CA GLY A 90 -0.77 -14.40 -4.78
C GLY A 90 -0.07 -14.28 -3.44
N GLU A 91 0.68 -15.33 -3.11
CA GLU A 91 1.52 -15.40 -1.92
C GLU A 91 2.94 -15.80 -2.29
N GLY A 92 3.91 -15.38 -1.49
CA GLY A 92 5.31 -15.65 -1.72
C GLY A 92 5.99 -14.51 -2.46
N LEU A 93 7.31 -14.44 -2.35
CA LEU A 93 8.09 -13.39 -3.01
C LEU A 93 7.95 -13.45 -4.53
N ASP A 94 7.74 -14.64 -5.09
CA ASP A 94 7.55 -14.83 -6.52
C ASP A 94 6.25 -14.20 -7.04
N ALA A 95 5.30 -13.92 -6.16
CA ALA A 95 4.05 -13.26 -6.54
C ALA A 95 4.23 -11.77 -6.82
N ILE A 96 5.34 -11.18 -6.36
CA ILE A 96 5.65 -9.76 -6.62
C ILE A 96 6.09 -9.62 -8.07
N PRO A 97 5.39 -8.81 -8.89
CA PRO A 97 5.76 -8.65 -10.30
C PRO A 97 7.15 -8.08 -10.49
N SER A 98 7.87 -8.56 -11.50
CA SER A 98 9.09 -7.95 -11.96
C SER A 98 8.77 -6.60 -12.62
N LYS A 99 9.80 -5.80 -12.90
CA LYS A 99 9.63 -4.51 -13.59
C LYS A 99 8.99 -4.70 -14.96
N GLU A 100 9.41 -5.72 -15.71
CA GLU A 100 8.86 -6.03 -17.03
C GLU A 100 7.38 -6.40 -16.94
N GLU A 101 7.02 -7.24 -15.98
CA GLU A 101 5.63 -7.62 -15.74
C GLU A 101 4.79 -6.42 -15.31
N ALA A 102 5.35 -5.53 -14.48
CA ALA A 102 4.67 -4.32 -14.03
C ALA A 102 4.36 -3.39 -15.20
N ILE A 103 5.33 -3.18 -16.08
CA ILE A 103 5.18 -2.32 -17.26
C ILE A 103 4.08 -2.89 -18.17
N GLU A 104 4.10 -4.20 -18.40
CA GLU A 104 3.10 -4.86 -19.23
C GLU A 104 1.70 -4.72 -18.63
N LYS A 105 1.56 -4.95 -17.33
CA LYS A 105 0.26 -4.81 -16.64
C LYS A 105 -0.28 -3.40 -16.73
N LEU A 106 0.57 -2.39 -16.50
CA LEU A 106 0.16 -1.00 -16.56
C LEU A 106 -0.28 -0.56 -17.94
N SER A 107 0.29 -1.15 -18.99
CA SER A 107 -0.11 -0.83 -20.36
C SER A 107 -1.57 -1.21 -20.64
N LYS A 108 -2.12 -2.14 -19.86
CA LYS A 108 -3.50 -2.65 -20.01
C LYS A 108 -4.44 -2.11 -18.93
N TRP A 109 -3.94 -1.40 -17.94
CA TRP A 109 -4.73 -0.93 -16.80
C TRP A 109 -5.02 0.55 -16.91
N VAL A 110 -6.24 0.92 -16.52
CA VAL A 110 -6.63 2.31 -16.35
C VAL A 110 -6.51 2.63 -14.87
N LEU A 111 -5.72 3.66 -14.55
CA LEU A 111 -5.60 4.12 -13.17
C LEU A 111 -6.85 4.89 -12.79
N LEU A 112 -7.46 4.51 -11.67
CA LEU A 112 -8.73 5.07 -11.21
C LEU A 112 -8.57 5.71 -9.83
N PRO A 113 -9.22 6.85 -9.59
CA PRO A 113 -9.26 7.43 -8.25
C PRO A 113 -10.14 6.57 -7.34
N PHE A 114 -9.87 6.65 -6.04
CA PHE A 114 -10.74 6.03 -5.05
C PHE A 114 -12.03 6.86 -4.96
N PRO A 115 -13.22 6.22 -4.88
CA PRO A 115 -14.49 6.94 -4.83
C PRO A 115 -14.54 7.92 -3.65
N GLU A 116 -14.84 9.17 -3.93
CA GLU A 116 -14.84 10.24 -2.93
C GLU A 116 -15.81 9.95 -1.78
N GLU A 117 -16.98 9.40 -2.09
CA GLU A 117 -18.01 9.07 -1.10
C GLU A 117 -17.61 7.98 -0.12
N LYS A 118 -16.56 7.21 -0.44
CA LYS A 118 -16.04 6.14 0.43
C LYS A 118 -14.77 6.56 1.17
N ARG A 119 -14.25 7.75 0.88
CA ARG A 119 -12.93 8.17 1.34
C ARG A 119 -12.85 8.31 2.86
N GLU A 120 -13.87 8.88 3.49
CA GLU A 120 -13.87 9.05 4.94
C GLU A 120 -13.89 7.71 5.67
N ARG A 121 -14.71 6.77 5.19
CA ARG A 121 -14.77 5.43 5.76
C ARG A 121 -13.42 4.71 5.64
N GLU A 122 -12.80 4.77 4.47
CA GLU A 122 -11.50 4.14 4.23
C GLU A 122 -10.41 4.77 5.10
N SER A 123 -10.46 6.10 5.28
CA SER A 123 -9.53 6.83 6.15
C SER A 123 -9.67 6.40 7.61
N LEU A 124 -10.89 6.20 8.07
CA LEU A 124 -11.14 5.69 9.42
C LEU A 124 -10.58 4.27 9.60
N ILE A 125 -10.77 3.42 8.60
CA ILE A 125 -10.22 2.05 8.60
C ILE A 125 -8.70 2.10 8.68
N PHE A 126 -8.06 2.92 7.86
CA PHE A 126 -6.60 3.07 7.88
C PHE A 126 -6.12 3.49 9.26
N ARG A 127 -6.71 4.56 9.82
CA ARG A 127 -6.32 5.07 11.13
C ARG A 127 -6.45 4.01 12.22
N SER A 128 -7.53 3.22 12.18
CA SER A 128 -7.77 2.18 13.18
C SER A 128 -6.69 1.11 13.15
N TYR A 129 -6.33 0.61 11.98
CA TYR A 129 -5.28 -0.41 11.85
C TYR A 129 -3.88 0.16 12.12
N ASP A 130 -3.58 1.34 11.61
CA ASP A 130 -2.27 1.97 11.79
C ASP A 130 -2.00 2.29 13.26
N SER A 131 -2.97 2.87 13.95
CA SER A 131 -2.85 3.19 15.39
C SER A 131 -2.65 1.93 16.22
N MET A 132 -3.36 0.86 15.92
CA MET A 132 -3.23 -0.42 16.61
C MET A 132 -1.83 -1.00 16.42
N ASN A 133 -1.30 -0.96 15.20
CA ASN A 133 0.02 -1.48 14.89
C ASN A 133 1.12 -0.67 15.56
N VAL A 134 1.00 0.64 15.59
CA VAL A 134 1.95 1.52 16.29
C VAL A 134 1.95 1.23 17.78
N ASN A 135 0.78 1.06 18.40
CA ASN A 135 0.67 0.76 19.82
C ASN A 135 1.29 -0.60 20.18
N VAL A 136 1.07 -1.61 19.36
CA VAL A 136 1.70 -2.92 19.54
C VAL A 136 3.22 -2.79 19.46
N GLY A 137 3.74 -2.02 18.50
CA GLY A 137 5.16 -1.77 18.36
C GLY A 137 5.76 -1.09 19.60
N ARG A 138 5.05 -0.16 20.19
CA ARG A 138 5.48 0.54 21.43
C ARG A 138 5.50 -0.40 22.63
N ASN A 139 4.55 -1.32 22.71
CA ASN A 139 4.45 -2.25 23.85
C ASN A 139 5.48 -3.36 23.82
N ILE A 140 6.08 -3.63 22.68
CA ILE A 140 7.12 -4.65 22.51
C ILE A 140 8.50 -4.15 22.99
N LYS A 141 8.65 -2.87 23.09
CA LYS A 141 9.86 -2.28 23.66
C LYS A 141 9.85 -2.42 25.17
#